data_9cee08eb390e89ba33384ac7a4dfa928
#
_entry.id   9cee08eb390e89ba33384ac7a4dfa928
#
_cell.length_a   1.000
_cell.length_b   1.000
_cell.length_c   1.000
_cell.angle_alpha   90.00
_cell.angle_beta   90.00
_cell.angle_gamma   90.00
#
_symmetry.space_group_name_H-M   'P 1'
#
loop_
_entity.id
_entity.type
_entity.pdbx_description
1 polymer ?
#
loop_
_entity_poly.entity_id
_entity_poly.type
_entity_poly.pdbx_seq_one_letter_code
_entity_poly.pdbx_strand_id
1 'polypeptide(L)'
;PFRGRPLISWSIEAALAVANAKVYVNTDAEEITRYVHSNYPEVDIFIRDESLSGDLVTLDELCLDFVQKKASDQNEIFITIQPTSPFITEDIILGVQRELTEAGAGSVITVSEKRKLTWERTSSGFKPLYETRENRQSLKPFYEENGAILACYTNDLKTAKSRVNQPVTCFVVDGGLEYDI
;
A
#
# COMPACT_ATOMS: atom_id res chain seq x y z
N PRO A 1 -1.43 -16.34 -10.56
CA PRO A 1 0.03 -16.53 -10.42
C PRO A 1 0.77 -15.62 -11.39
N PHE A 2 1.89 -15.06 -10.95
CA PHE A 2 2.80 -14.27 -11.75
C PHE A 2 4.14 -15.01 -11.90
N ARG A 3 4.61 -15.22 -13.13
CA ARG A 3 5.83 -16.02 -13.44
C ARG A 3 5.85 -17.39 -12.75
N GLY A 4 4.71 -18.06 -12.73
CA GLY A 4 4.59 -19.42 -12.15
C GLY A 4 4.50 -19.49 -10.61
N ARG A 5 4.42 -18.34 -9.93
CA ARG A 5 4.35 -18.26 -8.45
C ARG A 5 3.12 -17.46 -8.01
N PRO A 6 2.55 -17.71 -6.82
CA PRO A 6 1.51 -16.86 -6.25
C PRO A 6 1.98 -15.41 -6.11
N LEU A 7 1.08 -14.44 -6.36
CA LEU A 7 1.41 -13.01 -6.27
C LEU A 7 1.97 -12.62 -4.90
N ILE A 8 1.39 -13.15 -3.84
CA ILE A 8 1.79 -12.85 -2.46
C ILE A 8 3.27 -13.19 -2.18
N SER A 9 3.85 -14.15 -2.89
CA SER A 9 5.26 -14.54 -2.71
C SER A 9 6.22 -13.37 -2.95
N TRP A 10 5.93 -12.55 -3.95
CA TRP A 10 6.77 -11.41 -4.31
C TRP A 10 6.77 -10.34 -3.22
N SER A 11 5.59 -10.03 -2.69
CA SER A 11 5.45 -9.04 -1.61
C SER A 11 6.07 -9.54 -0.30
N ILE A 12 5.91 -10.82 0.02
CA ILE A 12 6.52 -11.44 1.22
C ILE A 12 8.04 -11.37 1.13
N GLU A 13 8.62 -11.78 0.01
CA GLU A 13 10.09 -11.78 -0.16
C GLU A 13 10.68 -10.38 -0.09
N ALA A 14 10.02 -9.40 -0.70
CA ALA A 14 10.45 -8.00 -0.59
C ALA A 14 10.39 -7.50 0.87
N ALA A 15 9.34 -7.85 1.61
CA ALA A 15 9.20 -7.46 3.01
C ALA A 15 10.21 -8.17 3.94
N LEU A 16 10.49 -9.46 3.71
CA LEU A 16 11.46 -10.23 4.48
C LEU A 16 12.91 -9.78 4.26
N ALA A 17 13.20 -9.16 3.12
CA ALA A 17 14.52 -8.59 2.85
C ALA A 17 14.83 -7.39 3.76
N VAL A 18 13.79 -6.69 4.25
CA VAL A 18 13.96 -5.52 5.14
C VAL A 18 14.41 -5.97 6.53
N ALA A 19 15.60 -5.54 6.93
CA ALA A 19 16.20 -5.90 8.21
C ALA A 19 15.32 -5.46 9.40
N ASN A 20 15.13 -6.36 10.37
CA ASN A 20 14.33 -6.15 11.58
C ASN A 20 12.83 -5.90 11.35
N ALA A 21 12.31 -6.09 10.15
CA ALA A 21 10.88 -6.04 9.91
C ALA A 21 10.18 -7.28 10.49
N LYS A 22 9.02 -7.07 11.12
CA LYS A 22 8.09 -8.15 11.44
C LYS A 22 7.06 -8.22 10.33
N VAL A 23 7.05 -9.35 9.63
CA VAL A 23 6.17 -9.56 8.47
C VAL A 23 4.96 -10.37 8.87
N TYR A 24 3.79 -9.84 8.54
CA TYR A 24 2.51 -10.50 8.78
C TYR A 24 1.72 -10.65 7.49
N VAL A 25 1.08 -11.79 7.33
CA VAL A 25 0.04 -11.97 6.31
C VAL A 25 -1.31 -11.93 6.99
N ASN A 26 -2.12 -10.92 6.64
CA ASN A 26 -3.47 -10.75 7.14
C ASN A 26 -4.45 -11.40 6.15
N THR A 27 -5.06 -12.51 6.52
CA THR A 27 -5.93 -13.29 5.65
C THR A 27 -7.00 -14.06 6.45
N ASP A 28 -8.11 -14.36 5.81
CA ASP A 28 -9.17 -15.27 6.25
C ASP A 28 -9.15 -16.59 5.46
N ALA A 29 -8.34 -16.68 4.40
CA ALA A 29 -8.28 -17.83 3.52
C ALA A 29 -7.31 -18.91 4.04
N GLU A 30 -7.85 -20.10 4.30
CA GLU A 30 -7.07 -21.25 4.76
C GLU A 30 -5.99 -21.68 3.76
N GLU A 31 -6.27 -21.54 2.46
CA GLU A 31 -5.32 -21.86 1.41
C GLU A 31 -4.09 -20.95 1.46
N ILE A 32 -4.29 -19.64 1.67
CA ILE A 32 -3.20 -18.68 1.83
C ILE A 32 -2.41 -18.98 3.10
N THR A 33 -3.11 -19.26 4.20
CA THR A 33 -2.50 -19.65 5.48
C THR A 33 -1.59 -20.85 5.30
N ARG A 34 -2.07 -21.93 4.69
CA ARG A 34 -1.28 -23.14 4.43
C ARG A 34 -0.08 -22.87 3.53
N TYR A 35 -0.28 -22.07 2.48
CA TYR A 35 0.80 -21.72 1.56
C TYR A 35 1.91 -20.95 2.27
N VAL A 36 1.57 -19.89 3.01
CA VAL A 36 2.53 -19.05 3.73
C VAL A 36 3.25 -19.87 4.79
N HIS A 37 2.53 -20.64 5.61
CA HIS A 37 3.14 -21.47 6.65
C HIS A 37 4.14 -22.50 6.10
N SER A 38 3.86 -23.06 4.91
CA SER A 38 4.73 -24.07 4.29
C SER A 38 5.96 -23.48 3.59
N ASN A 39 5.89 -22.24 3.09
CA ASN A 39 6.94 -21.65 2.25
C ASN A 39 7.71 -20.53 2.95
N TYR A 40 7.14 -19.91 3.98
CA TYR A 40 7.69 -18.75 4.69
C TYR A 40 7.45 -18.90 6.20
N PRO A 41 8.14 -19.84 6.88
CA PRO A 41 7.93 -20.15 8.31
C PRO A 41 8.27 -18.98 9.24
N GLU A 42 9.01 -17.97 8.77
CA GLU A 42 9.35 -16.74 9.48
C GLU A 42 8.26 -15.66 9.41
N VAL A 43 7.21 -15.87 8.60
CA VAL A 43 6.10 -14.93 8.45
C VAL A 43 4.98 -15.30 9.42
N ASP A 44 4.56 -14.34 10.22
CA ASP A 44 3.42 -14.49 11.10
C ASP A 44 2.09 -14.37 10.31
N ILE A 45 1.11 -15.19 10.67
CA ILE A 45 -0.22 -15.14 10.08
C ILE A 45 -1.18 -14.49 11.07
N PHE A 46 -1.90 -13.49 10.59
CA PHE A 46 -2.99 -12.86 11.31
C PHE A 46 -4.31 -13.28 10.65
N ILE A 47 -5.03 -14.18 11.31
CA ILE A 47 -6.35 -14.62 10.85
C ILE A 47 -7.36 -13.54 11.16
N ARG A 48 -8.06 -13.05 10.14
CA ARG A 48 -9.13 -12.07 10.26
C ARG A 48 -10.34 -12.65 11.00
N ASP A 49 -11.02 -11.78 11.72
CA ASP A 49 -12.36 -12.07 12.21
C ASP A 49 -13.33 -12.22 11.02
N GLU A 50 -14.31 -13.12 11.11
CA GLU A 50 -15.29 -13.37 10.06
C GLU A 50 -16.09 -12.09 9.70
N SER A 51 -16.34 -11.23 10.68
CA SER A 51 -17.00 -9.93 10.47
C SER A 51 -16.21 -8.97 9.57
N LEU A 52 -14.91 -9.21 9.39
CA LEU A 52 -14.00 -8.42 8.56
C LEU A 52 -13.65 -9.10 7.23
N SER A 53 -14.40 -10.13 6.83
CA SER A 53 -14.18 -10.88 5.58
C SER A 53 -15.13 -10.51 4.44
N GLY A 54 -15.99 -9.51 4.66
CA GLY A 54 -16.96 -9.07 3.65
C GLY A 54 -16.40 -8.11 2.60
N ASP A 55 -16.98 -8.11 1.40
CA ASP A 55 -16.57 -7.28 0.26
C ASP A 55 -16.65 -5.75 0.50
N LEU A 56 -17.39 -5.33 1.52
CA LEU A 56 -17.55 -3.92 1.89
C LEU A 56 -16.55 -3.46 2.95
N VAL A 57 -15.76 -4.38 3.50
CA VAL A 57 -14.76 -4.05 4.53
C VAL A 57 -13.58 -3.37 3.87
N THR A 58 -13.25 -2.19 4.37
CA THR A 58 -12.15 -1.40 3.84
C THR A 58 -10.80 -1.89 4.35
N LEU A 59 -9.74 -1.61 3.58
CA LEU A 59 -8.37 -1.89 4.04
C LEU A 59 -8.02 -1.13 5.33
N ASP A 60 -8.60 0.04 5.55
CA ASP A 60 -8.38 0.80 6.79
C ASP A 60 -8.96 0.08 8.00
N GLU A 61 -10.15 -0.53 7.89
CA GLU A 61 -10.74 -1.34 8.96
C GLU A 61 -9.89 -2.57 9.27
N LEU A 62 -9.38 -3.27 8.23
CA LEU A 62 -8.50 -4.42 8.40
C LEU A 62 -7.17 -4.06 9.09
N CYS A 63 -6.60 -2.93 8.70
CA CYS A 63 -5.36 -2.44 9.29
C CYS A 63 -5.56 -1.95 10.72
N LEU A 64 -6.67 -1.30 11.00
CA LEU A 64 -7.02 -0.84 12.34
C LEU A 64 -7.20 -2.02 13.30
N ASP A 65 -7.94 -3.06 12.90
CA ASP A 65 -8.12 -4.28 13.68
C ASP A 65 -6.77 -4.95 13.99
N PHE A 66 -5.92 -5.08 12.96
CA PHE A 66 -4.58 -5.64 13.11
C PHE A 66 -3.75 -4.84 14.13
N VAL A 67 -3.67 -3.52 13.96
CA VAL A 67 -2.85 -2.66 14.83
C VAL A 67 -3.38 -2.64 16.27
N GLN A 68 -4.69 -2.69 16.48
CA GLN A 68 -5.29 -2.78 17.81
C GLN A 68 -4.95 -4.09 18.53
N LYS A 69 -4.82 -5.19 17.79
CA LYS A 69 -4.57 -6.53 18.36
C LYS A 69 -3.08 -6.90 18.44
N LYS A 70 -2.23 -6.34 17.57
CA LYS A 70 -0.84 -6.79 17.38
C LYS A 70 0.23 -5.73 17.60
N ALA A 71 -0.05 -4.45 17.39
CA ALA A 71 0.95 -3.42 17.64
C ALA A 71 1.25 -3.31 19.14
N SER A 72 2.53 -3.08 19.45
CA SER A 72 2.95 -2.76 20.81
C SER A 72 2.40 -1.40 21.27
N ASP A 73 2.63 -1.05 22.52
CA ASP A 73 2.30 0.28 23.03
C ASP A 73 3.23 1.38 22.49
N GLN A 74 4.29 0.98 21.78
CA GLN A 74 5.20 1.91 21.13
C GLN A 74 4.63 2.39 19.81
N ASN A 75 5.02 3.60 19.41
CA ASN A 75 4.63 4.16 18.11
C ASN A 75 5.52 3.56 17.01
N GLU A 76 5.06 2.46 16.41
CA GLU A 76 5.79 1.72 15.38
C GLU A 76 5.42 2.24 13.99
N ILE A 77 6.34 2.08 13.04
CA ILE A 77 6.04 2.27 11.62
C ILE A 77 5.25 1.05 11.13
N PHE A 78 4.08 1.30 10.60
CA PHE A 78 3.19 0.32 10.02
C PHE A 78 3.14 0.48 8.51
N ILE A 79 3.50 -0.57 7.78
CA ILE A 79 3.55 -0.58 6.32
C ILE A 79 2.59 -1.64 5.80
N THR A 80 1.66 -1.23 4.95
CA THR A 80 0.81 -2.15 4.19
C THR A 80 1.36 -2.33 2.79
N ILE A 81 1.44 -3.58 2.34
CA ILE A 81 1.87 -3.97 1.01
C ILE A 81 0.75 -4.77 0.36
N GLN A 82 0.33 -4.38 -0.83
CA GLN A 82 -0.68 -5.13 -1.58
C GLN A 82 -0.02 -6.21 -2.45
N PRO A 83 -0.49 -7.47 -2.36
CA PRO A 83 0.09 -8.57 -3.13
C PRO A 83 -0.14 -8.48 -4.64
N THR A 84 -1.05 -7.61 -5.08
CA THR A 84 -1.31 -7.33 -6.51
C THR A 84 -0.20 -6.52 -7.19
N SER A 85 0.78 -6.03 -6.43
CA SER A 85 1.94 -5.27 -6.92
C SER A 85 3.23 -6.09 -6.81
N PRO A 86 3.51 -7.03 -7.74
CA PRO A 86 4.65 -7.97 -7.63
C PRO A 86 6.03 -7.35 -7.92
N PHE A 87 6.09 -6.06 -8.22
CA PHE A 87 7.33 -5.34 -8.52
C PHE A 87 7.86 -4.53 -7.33
N ILE A 88 7.26 -4.71 -6.15
CA ILE A 88 7.77 -4.12 -4.90
C ILE A 88 9.13 -4.74 -4.58
N THR A 89 10.08 -3.89 -4.18
CA THR A 89 11.43 -4.30 -3.78
C THR A 89 11.74 -3.78 -2.37
N GLU A 90 12.76 -4.36 -1.74
CA GLU A 90 13.32 -3.88 -0.48
C GLU A 90 13.64 -2.38 -0.51
N ASP A 91 14.29 -1.90 -1.57
CA ASP A 91 14.68 -0.49 -1.73
C ASP A 91 13.47 0.46 -1.70
N ILE A 92 12.35 0.05 -2.31
CA ILE A 92 11.10 0.83 -2.29
C ILE A 92 10.55 0.89 -0.87
N ILE A 93 10.51 -0.24 -0.16
CA ILE A 93 10.03 -0.30 1.23
C ILE A 93 10.89 0.58 2.13
N LEU A 94 12.21 0.47 2.02
CA LEU A 94 13.16 1.30 2.78
C LEU A 94 13.06 2.78 2.43
N GLY A 95 12.81 3.11 1.15
CA GLY A 95 12.56 4.48 0.71
C GLY A 95 11.32 5.08 1.37
N VAL A 96 10.21 4.36 1.36
CA VAL A 96 8.95 4.76 2.03
C VAL A 96 9.14 4.91 3.53
N GLN A 97 9.85 3.97 4.18
CA GLN A 97 10.17 4.04 5.61
C GLN A 97 10.99 5.28 5.95
N ARG A 98 12.01 5.60 5.14
CA ARG A 98 12.85 6.77 5.33
C ARG A 98 12.05 8.06 5.23
N GLU A 99 11.23 8.23 4.18
CA GLU A 99 10.37 9.41 4.01
C GLU A 99 9.44 9.61 5.21
N LEU A 100 8.82 8.54 5.72
CA LEU A 100 7.96 8.63 6.91
C LEU A 100 8.76 9.01 8.15
N THR A 101 9.96 8.46 8.32
CA THR A 101 10.84 8.77 9.44
C THR A 101 11.30 10.24 9.42
N GLU A 102 11.65 10.75 8.23
CA GLU A 102 12.08 12.15 8.04
C GLU A 102 10.90 13.12 8.25
N ALA A 103 9.68 12.76 7.85
CA ALA A 103 8.49 13.55 8.11
C ALA A 103 8.09 13.55 9.60
N GLY A 104 8.38 12.49 10.33
CA GLY A 104 8.10 12.33 11.76
C GLY A 104 6.63 12.16 12.15
N ALA A 105 5.71 12.27 11.18
CA ALA A 105 4.26 12.14 11.35
C ALA A 105 3.56 11.93 10.01
N GLY A 106 2.29 11.56 10.05
CA GLY A 106 1.42 11.46 8.88
C GLY A 106 1.57 10.15 8.13
N SER A 107 1.50 10.22 6.79
CA SER A 107 1.54 9.03 5.93
C SER A 107 2.40 9.23 4.71
N VAL A 108 2.96 8.12 4.22
CA VAL A 108 3.63 8.04 2.92
C VAL A 108 2.87 7.06 2.05
N ILE A 109 2.50 7.51 0.85
CA ILE A 109 1.81 6.69 -0.15
C ILE A 109 2.65 6.57 -1.42
N THR A 110 2.66 5.39 -2.03
CA THR A 110 3.32 5.22 -3.32
C THR A 110 2.42 5.70 -4.44
N VAL A 111 3.00 6.48 -5.34
CA VAL A 111 2.29 7.06 -6.48
C VAL A 111 3.07 6.86 -7.78
N SER A 112 2.36 6.87 -8.89
CA SER A 112 2.94 6.86 -10.24
C SER A 112 2.73 8.20 -10.92
N GLU A 113 3.77 8.76 -11.55
CA GLU A 113 3.64 9.97 -12.36
C GLU A 113 2.86 9.67 -13.64
N LYS A 114 1.86 10.48 -13.91
CA LYS A 114 1.02 10.37 -15.10
C LYS A 114 0.96 11.71 -15.85
N ARG A 115 1.03 11.64 -17.18
CA ARG A 115 0.87 12.77 -18.07
C ARG A 115 -0.21 12.42 -19.08
N LYS A 116 -1.47 12.73 -18.73
CA LYS A 116 -2.66 12.37 -19.51
C LYS A 116 -3.59 13.57 -19.62
N LEU A 117 -4.32 13.66 -20.72
CA LEU A 117 -5.43 14.59 -20.89
C LEU A 117 -6.68 13.97 -20.25
N THR A 118 -7.02 14.41 -19.06
CA THR A 118 -8.13 13.88 -18.26
C THR A 118 -9.34 14.78 -18.29
N TRP A 119 -10.51 14.20 -18.11
CA TRP A 119 -11.80 14.88 -18.17
C TRP A 119 -12.65 14.47 -16.96
N GLU A 120 -13.38 15.42 -16.43
CA GLU A 120 -14.38 15.21 -15.40
C GLU A 120 -15.78 15.17 -16.01
N ARG A 121 -16.64 14.26 -15.54
CA ARG A 121 -18.05 14.24 -15.89
C ARG A 121 -18.81 15.21 -14.99
N THR A 122 -19.53 16.12 -15.58
CA THR A 122 -20.39 17.10 -14.91
C THR A 122 -21.85 16.86 -15.25
N SER A 123 -22.78 17.56 -14.60
CA SER A 123 -24.20 17.50 -14.91
C SER A 123 -24.53 18.00 -16.34
N SER A 124 -23.67 18.86 -16.93
CA SER A 124 -23.84 19.43 -18.28
C SER A 124 -22.99 18.75 -19.36
N GLY A 125 -22.24 17.68 -19.04
CA GLY A 125 -21.39 16.98 -20.01
C GLY A 125 -19.99 16.67 -19.45
N PHE A 126 -18.95 16.96 -20.24
CA PHE A 126 -17.56 16.69 -19.83
C PHE A 126 -16.76 18.00 -19.81
N LYS A 127 -15.94 18.16 -18.77
CA LYS A 127 -15.02 19.28 -18.59
C LYS A 127 -13.58 18.78 -18.57
N PRO A 128 -12.64 19.38 -19.33
CA PRO A 128 -11.23 19.03 -19.22
C PRO A 128 -10.67 19.46 -17.86
N LEU A 129 -9.80 18.63 -17.29
CA LEU A 129 -9.02 18.94 -16.08
C LEU A 129 -7.68 19.60 -16.40
N TYR A 130 -7.41 19.88 -17.67
CA TYR A 130 -6.23 20.59 -18.13
C TYR A 130 -6.62 22.00 -18.63
N GLU A 131 -5.74 22.96 -18.44
CA GLU A 131 -5.96 24.36 -18.87
C GLU A 131 -5.70 24.53 -20.37
N THR A 132 -4.61 23.97 -20.87
CA THR A 132 -4.19 24.04 -22.26
C THR A 132 -3.93 22.65 -22.80
N ARG A 133 -4.39 22.38 -24.03
CA ARG A 133 -4.13 21.12 -24.72
C ARG A 133 -2.73 21.15 -25.32
N GLU A 134 -1.78 20.55 -24.61
CA GLU A 134 -0.38 20.47 -25.01
C GLU A 134 0.00 19.05 -25.45
N ASN A 135 1.20 18.90 -26.00
CA ASN A 135 1.80 17.60 -26.26
C ASN A 135 2.05 16.87 -24.91
N ARG A 136 1.95 15.54 -24.91
CA ARG A 136 2.09 14.73 -23.69
C ARG A 136 3.34 15.06 -22.86
N GLN A 137 4.46 15.36 -23.52
CA GLN A 137 5.73 15.68 -22.86
C GLN A 137 5.70 17.02 -22.11
N SER A 138 4.86 17.96 -22.57
CA SER A 138 4.71 19.31 -21.99
C SER A 138 3.59 19.37 -20.95
N LEU A 139 2.76 18.34 -20.83
CA LEU A 139 1.69 18.31 -19.84
C LEU A 139 2.25 18.34 -18.42
N LYS A 140 1.64 19.13 -17.56
CA LYS A 140 1.90 19.09 -16.12
C LYS A 140 1.61 17.69 -15.60
N PRO A 141 2.55 17.07 -14.88
CA PRO A 141 2.32 15.75 -14.30
C PRO A 141 1.26 15.84 -13.19
N PHE A 142 0.49 14.77 -13.05
CA PHE A 142 -0.26 14.46 -11.84
C PHE A 142 0.17 13.10 -11.30
N TYR A 143 -0.13 12.86 -10.04
CA TYR A 143 0.30 11.66 -9.34
C TYR A 143 -0.92 10.83 -8.97
N GLU A 144 -0.91 9.58 -9.39
CA GLU A 144 -1.98 8.61 -9.17
C GLU A 144 -1.51 7.59 -8.12
N GLU A 145 -2.31 7.36 -7.08
CA GLU A 145 -2.02 6.28 -6.13
C GLU A 145 -2.00 4.94 -6.87
N ASN A 146 -0.92 4.18 -6.71
CA ASN A 146 -0.79 2.87 -7.33
C ASN A 146 -1.18 1.73 -6.38
N GLY A 147 -1.56 2.04 -5.14
CA GLY A 147 -2.02 1.08 -4.16
C GLY A 147 -0.95 0.11 -3.63
N ALA A 148 0.28 0.18 -4.10
CA ALA A 148 1.30 -0.81 -3.80
C ALA A 148 1.73 -0.78 -2.33
N ILE A 149 2.11 0.39 -1.81
CA ILE A 149 2.55 0.59 -0.42
C ILE A 149 1.90 1.83 0.17
N LEU A 150 1.48 1.71 1.42
CA LEU A 150 1.12 2.82 2.28
C LEU A 150 1.76 2.61 3.64
N ALA A 151 2.41 3.64 4.17
CA ALA A 151 3.05 3.64 5.48
C ALA A 151 2.50 4.76 6.36
N CYS A 152 2.32 4.47 7.65
CA CYS A 152 1.96 5.45 8.68
C CYS A 152 2.48 4.98 10.04
N TYR A 153 2.38 5.82 11.05
CA TYR A 153 2.60 5.37 12.42
C TYR A 153 1.36 4.70 13.00
N THR A 154 1.57 3.68 13.85
CA THR A 154 0.48 2.93 14.48
C THR A 154 -0.45 3.81 15.31
N ASN A 155 0.07 4.84 15.98
CA ASN A 155 -0.74 5.76 16.75
C ASN A 155 -1.60 6.69 15.88
N ASP A 156 -1.08 7.10 14.72
CA ASP A 156 -1.82 7.91 13.76
C ASP A 156 -2.99 7.11 13.19
N LEU A 157 -2.75 5.85 12.80
CA LEU A 157 -3.80 4.94 12.36
C LEU A 157 -4.88 4.70 13.43
N LYS A 158 -4.48 4.45 14.67
CA LYS A 158 -5.42 4.25 15.80
C LYS A 158 -6.29 5.49 16.05
N THR A 159 -5.70 6.68 15.94
CA THR A 159 -6.37 7.96 16.24
C THR A 159 -7.31 8.37 15.11
N ALA A 160 -6.83 8.37 13.87
CA ALA A 160 -7.60 8.82 12.72
C ALA A 160 -8.51 7.74 12.13
N LYS A 161 -8.28 6.47 12.50
CA LYS A 161 -8.94 5.29 11.93
C LYS A 161 -8.78 5.22 10.39
N SER A 162 -7.69 5.76 9.89
CA SER A 162 -7.31 5.75 8.49
C SER A 162 -5.80 5.62 8.38
N ARG A 163 -5.34 4.91 7.34
CA ARG A 163 -3.92 4.82 7.01
C ARG A 163 -3.40 6.11 6.37
N VAL A 164 -4.30 6.95 5.85
CA VAL A 164 -3.94 8.25 5.25
C VAL A 164 -4.15 9.35 6.26
N ASN A 165 -3.06 9.91 6.77
CA ASN A 165 -3.03 10.95 7.79
C ASN A 165 -2.17 12.12 7.32
N GLN A 166 -2.56 13.34 7.66
CA GLN A 166 -1.78 14.53 7.34
C GLN A 166 -0.58 14.71 8.30
N PRO A 167 0.58 15.15 7.78
CA PRO A 167 0.88 15.44 6.37
C PRO A 167 0.99 14.16 5.52
N VAL A 168 0.63 14.25 4.24
CA VAL A 168 0.81 13.14 3.29
C VAL A 168 2.02 13.41 2.40
N THR A 169 2.95 12.46 2.38
CA THR A 169 4.08 12.45 1.45
C THR A 169 3.83 11.45 0.33
N CYS A 170 3.99 11.88 -0.92
CA CYS A 170 3.92 11.00 -2.08
C CYS A 170 5.31 10.50 -2.45
N PHE A 171 5.52 9.19 -2.36
CA PHE A 171 6.73 8.52 -2.82
C PHE A 171 6.53 8.08 -4.27
N VAL A 172 7.22 8.76 -5.19
CA VAL A 172 7.07 8.48 -6.63
C VAL A 172 7.85 7.22 -6.97
N VAL A 173 7.14 6.25 -7.55
CA VAL A 173 7.76 5.00 -7.99
C VAL A 173 7.56 4.85 -9.48
N ASP A 174 8.69 4.69 -10.19
CA ASP A 174 8.73 4.39 -11.62
C ASP A 174 8.85 2.87 -11.86
N GLY A 175 8.39 2.42 -13.04
CA GLY A 175 8.80 1.11 -13.56
C GLY A 175 8.00 -0.09 -13.08
N GLY A 176 6.69 -0.09 -13.24
CA GLY A 176 5.88 -1.31 -13.17
C GLY A 176 4.93 -1.41 -11.98
N LEU A 177 5.09 -0.63 -10.92
CA LEU A 177 4.08 -0.56 -9.83
C LEU A 177 2.76 0.08 -10.26
N GLU A 178 2.72 0.64 -11.47
CA GLU A 178 1.50 1.13 -12.10
C GLU A 178 0.60 0.00 -12.66
N TYR A 179 1.08 -1.24 -12.66
CA TYR A 179 0.33 -2.41 -13.09
C TYR A 179 -0.17 -3.16 -11.85
N ASP A 180 -1.42 -2.95 -11.51
CA ASP A 180 -2.19 -3.80 -10.61
C ASP A 180 -2.65 -5.03 -11.40
N ILE A 181 -2.34 -6.24 -10.91
CA ILE A 181 -2.60 -7.51 -11.62
C ILE A 181 -3.88 -8.16 -11.06
#